data_d03a89a524d6cc72ae5866918e47424e
#
_entry.id   d03a89a524d6cc72ae5866918e47424e
#
_cell.length_a   1.000
_cell.length_b   1.000
_cell.length_c   1.000
_cell.angle_alpha   90.00
_cell.angle_beta   90.00
_cell.angle_gamma   90.00
#
_symmetry.space_group_name_H-M   'P 1'
#
loop_
_entity.id
_entity.type
_entity.pdbx_description
1 polymer ?
#
loop_
_entity_poly.entity_id
_entity_poly.type
_entity_poly.pdbx_seq_one_letter_code
_entity_poly.pdbx_strand_id
1 'polypeptide(L)'
;MQRTFRDRAFVLRAYKLGEADRILVMLGEKSGQFRVVAKGIRRTSSKFGARLQSFNLVDVQFYRGRSELATLTQAETISAYSVDIAQSYGSFTNAKLIVEAAQRITEGQELPSPEQFALLHGALHAMASGTKPPALVAASYLLRLATIEGW
;
A
#
# COMPACT_ATOMS: atom_id res chain seq x y z
N MET A 1 14.72 20.88 12.06
CA MET A 1 14.13 19.52 12.05
C MET A 1 13.40 19.30 10.76
N GLN A 2 13.74 18.23 10.05
CA GLN A 2 13.10 17.92 8.80
C GLN A 2 11.77 17.23 9.04
N ARG A 3 10.70 17.75 8.44
CA ARG A 3 9.34 17.22 8.58
C ARG A 3 8.78 16.64 7.28
N THR A 4 9.52 16.80 6.19
CA THR A 4 9.15 16.24 4.89
C THR A 4 9.90 14.96 4.67
N PHE A 5 9.19 13.90 4.28
CA PHE A 5 9.74 12.56 4.08
C PHE A 5 9.42 12.07 2.68
N ARG A 6 10.25 11.19 2.17
CA ARG A 6 10.07 10.52 0.88
C ARG A 6 10.34 9.03 1.04
N ASP A 7 9.45 8.21 0.46
CA ASP A 7 9.58 6.76 0.53
C ASP A 7 8.88 6.11 -0.64
N ARG A 8 9.26 4.88 -0.94
CA ARG A 8 8.46 3.99 -1.80
C ARG A 8 7.47 3.29 -0.89
N ALA A 9 6.21 3.28 -1.27
CA ALA A 9 5.18 2.70 -0.42
C ALA A 9 4.08 2.05 -1.23
N PHE A 10 3.52 0.97 -0.68
CA PHE A 10 2.30 0.36 -1.20
C PHE A 10 1.09 1.02 -0.57
N VAL A 11 0.05 1.23 -1.37
CA VAL A 11 -1.25 1.64 -0.86
C VAL A 11 -1.97 0.38 -0.41
N LEU A 12 -2.19 0.25 0.90
CA LEU A 12 -2.85 -0.92 1.48
C LEU A 12 -4.36 -0.73 1.54
N ARG A 13 -4.81 0.46 1.92
CA ARG A 13 -6.23 0.75 2.10
C ARG A 13 -6.49 2.24 2.00
N ALA A 14 -7.71 2.60 1.60
CA ALA A 14 -8.14 3.98 1.52
C ALA A 14 -9.50 4.15 2.20
N TYR A 15 -9.65 5.23 2.95
CA TYR A 15 -10.90 5.60 3.62
C TYR A 15 -11.34 6.99 3.15
N LYS A 16 -12.63 7.20 3.03
CA LYS A 16 -13.17 8.52 2.73
C LYS A 16 -12.97 9.45 3.93
N LEU A 17 -12.59 10.69 3.65
CA LEU A 17 -12.49 11.75 4.64
C LEU A 17 -13.14 13.01 4.06
N GLY A 18 -14.34 13.35 4.56
CA GLY A 18 -15.10 14.44 4.00
C GLY A 18 -15.54 14.17 2.57
N GLU A 19 -15.75 15.21 1.78
CA GLU A 19 -16.26 15.09 0.42
C GLU A 19 -15.18 14.87 -0.64
N ALA A 20 -13.97 15.40 -0.41
CA ALA A 20 -12.94 15.43 -1.44
C ALA A 20 -11.68 14.65 -1.08
N ASP A 21 -11.52 14.25 0.17
CA ASP A 21 -10.24 13.72 0.69
C ASP A 21 -10.34 12.24 1.00
N ARG A 22 -9.17 11.61 1.17
CA ARG A 22 -9.07 10.23 1.67
C ARG A 22 -7.93 10.13 2.65
N ILE A 23 -8.07 9.19 3.59
CA ILE A 23 -6.96 8.72 4.41
C ILE A 23 -6.44 7.45 3.76
N LEU A 24 -5.13 7.40 3.53
CA LEU A 24 -4.47 6.24 2.95
C LEU A 24 -3.62 5.56 4.01
N VAL A 25 -3.79 4.24 4.14
CA VAL A 25 -2.89 3.41 4.93
C VAL A 25 -1.84 2.88 3.96
N MET A 26 -0.58 3.19 4.24
CA MET A 26 0.54 2.86 3.36
C MET A 26 1.59 2.05 4.11
N LEU A 27 2.28 1.20 3.37
CA LEU A 27 3.44 0.49 3.88
C LEU A 27 4.66 0.95 3.09
N GLY A 28 5.53 1.71 3.76
CA GLY A 28 6.76 2.21 3.18
C GLY A 28 7.93 1.27 3.42
N GLU A 29 8.87 1.28 2.48
CA GLU A 29 10.08 0.48 2.59
C GLU A 29 10.92 0.89 3.81
N LYS A 30 11.04 2.20 4.03
CA LYS A 30 11.83 2.78 5.11
C LYS A 30 10.98 3.20 6.31
N SER A 31 9.75 3.60 6.05
CA SER A 31 8.88 4.21 7.06
C SER A 31 8.00 3.20 7.81
N GLY A 32 7.87 1.96 7.30
CA GLY A 32 6.89 1.03 7.83
C GLY A 32 5.47 1.47 7.51
N GLN A 33 4.51 1.06 8.31
CA GLN A 33 3.12 1.48 8.10
C GLN A 33 2.91 2.91 8.59
N PHE A 34 2.29 3.73 7.75
CA PHE A 34 1.93 5.10 8.09
C PHE A 34 0.62 5.49 7.41
N ARG A 35 0.00 6.55 7.93
CA ARG A 35 -1.26 7.06 7.40
C ARG A 35 -1.07 8.49 6.93
N VAL A 36 -1.63 8.78 5.75
CA VAL A 36 -1.56 10.12 5.17
C VAL A 36 -2.94 10.56 4.69
N VAL A 37 -3.17 11.85 4.74
CA VAL A 37 -4.33 12.46 4.11
C VAL A 37 -3.95 12.86 2.69
N ALA A 38 -4.73 12.40 1.72
CA ALA A 38 -4.62 12.82 0.34
C ALA A 38 -5.74 13.82 0.06
N LYS A 39 -5.41 15.09 0.11
CA LYS A 39 -6.39 16.17 -0.02
C LYS A 39 -6.83 16.33 -1.47
N GLY A 40 -8.13 16.44 -1.69
CA GLY A 40 -8.71 16.68 -3.01
C GLY A 40 -8.64 15.50 -3.96
N ILE A 41 -8.25 14.30 -3.49
CA ILE A 41 -8.07 13.14 -4.35
C ILE A 41 -9.34 12.71 -5.08
N ARG A 42 -10.51 12.95 -4.46
CA ARG A 42 -11.80 12.55 -5.03
C ARG A 42 -12.36 13.55 -6.04
N ARG A 43 -11.67 14.67 -6.24
CA ARG A 43 -12.04 15.66 -7.26
C ARG A 43 -11.54 15.20 -8.62
N THR A 44 -12.30 15.52 -9.67
CA THR A 44 -11.90 15.19 -11.05
C THR A 44 -10.60 15.86 -11.46
N SER A 45 -10.27 17.00 -10.85
CA SER A 45 -9.03 17.75 -11.11
C SER A 45 -7.88 17.34 -10.18
N SER A 46 -8.01 16.21 -9.47
CA SER A 46 -6.98 15.77 -8.53
C SER A 46 -5.65 15.52 -9.24
N LYS A 47 -4.57 16.04 -8.66
CA LYS A 47 -3.21 15.78 -9.13
C LYS A 47 -2.76 14.34 -8.87
N PHE A 48 -3.44 13.61 -8.01
CA PHE A 48 -3.08 12.23 -7.67
C PHE A 48 -3.71 11.21 -8.61
N GLY A 49 -4.95 11.47 -9.06
CA GLY A 49 -5.65 10.60 -10.00
C GLY A 49 -5.68 9.14 -9.54
N ALA A 50 -5.42 8.23 -10.47
CA ALA A 50 -5.41 6.79 -10.22
C ALA A 50 -4.13 6.29 -9.54
N ARG A 51 -3.15 7.15 -9.26
CA ARG A 51 -1.86 6.75 -8.68
C ARG A 51 -2.02 6.09 -7.33
N LEU A 52 -3.03 6.50 -6.56
CA LEU A 52 -3.23 6.07 -5.18
C LEU A 52 -4.28 4.97 -5.04
N GLN A 53 -4.42 4.14 -6.06
CA GLN A 53 -5.23 2.93 -5.97
C GLN A 53 -4.53 1.88 -5.11
N SER A 54 -5.33 1.08 -4.39
CA SER A 54 -4.79 -0.06 -3.63
C SER A 54 -3.97 -0.96 -4.55
N PHE A 55 -2.95 -1.59 -4.01
CA PHE A 55 -2.00 -2.48 -4.67
C PHE A 55 -0.87 -1.77 -5.41
N ASN A 56 -1.00 -0.48 -5.73
CA ASN A 56 0.06 0.25 -6.43
C ASN A 56 1.26 0.51 -5.53
N LEU A 57 2.43 0.43 -6.13
CA LEU A 57 3.68 0.90 -5.53
C LEU A 57 3.91 2.32 -6.02
N VAL A 58 4.10 3.23 -5.09
CA VAL A 58 4.14 4.67 -5.35
C VAL A 58 5.35 5.29 -4.66
N ASP A 59 6.03 6.19 -5.36
CA ASP A 59 7.05 7.05 -4.75
C ASP A 59 6.30 8.26 -4.18
N VAL A 60 6.31 8.42 -2.86
CA VAL A 60 5.51 9.43 -2.18
C VAL A 60 6.38 10.40 -1.40
N GLN A 61 5.94 11.66 -1.37
CA GLN A 61 6.43 12.64 -0.43
C GLN A 61 5.29 13.04 0.49
N PHE A 62 5.59 13.16 1.76
CA PHE A 62 4.58 13.50 2.75
C PHE A 62 5.19 14.36 3.86
N TYR A 63 4.33 15.17 4.45
CA TYR A 63 4.70 16.09 5.53
C TYR A 63 4.12 15.58 6.84
N ARG A 64 4.96 15.47 7.87
CA ARG A 64 4.51 15.13 9.22
C ARG A 64 4.42 16.39 10.06
N GLY A 65 3.19 16.69 10.49
CA GLY A 65 2.94 17.75 11.46
C GLY A 65 2.83 17.19 12.87
N ARG A 66 2.00 17.82 13.68
CA ARG A 66 1.76 17.40 15.06
C ARG A 66 0.79 16.24 15.18
N SER A 67 -0.05 16.04 14.17
CA SER A 67 -1.03 14.97 14.12
C SER A 67 -0.36 13.63 13.76
N GLU A 68 -0.99 12.52 14.15
CA GLU A 68 -0.58 11.19 13.70
C GLU A 68 -0.76 11.00 12.21
N LEU A 69 -1.67 11.78 11.61
CA LEU A 69 -1.88 11.75 10.17
C LEU A 69 -0.90 12.71 9.51
N ALA A 70 -0.10 12.17 8.59
CA ALA A 70 0.73 12.99 7.72
C ALA A 70 -0.11 13.54 6.56
N THR A 71 0.43 14.47 5.81
CA THR A 71 -0.22 15.02 4.62
C THR A 71 0.59 14.64 3.40
N LEU A 72 -0.06 13.99 2.43
CA LEU A 72 0.58 13.63 1.17
C LEU A 72 0.77 14.88 0.32
N THR A 73 1.99 15.11 -0.16
CA THR A 73 2.32 16.28 -0.97
C THR A 73 2.60 15.93 -2.43
N GLN A 74 3.23 14.78 -2.68
CA GLN A 74 3.49 14.31 -4.04
C GLN A 74 3.39 12.80 -4.12
N ALA A 75 3.02 12.29 -5.30
CA ALA A 75 2.93 10.85 -5.56
C ALA A 75 3.23 10.57 -7.04
N GLU A 76 4.13 9.63 -7.28
CA GLU A 76 4.47 9.14 -8.61
C GLU A 76 4.35 7.62 -8.63
N THR A 77 3.64 7.08 -9.62
CA THR A 77 3.47 5.62 -9.72
C THR A 77 4.79 4.97 -10.13
N ILE A 78 5.21 3.97 -9.36
CA ILE A 78 6.33 3.10 -9.73
C ILE A 78 5.80 1.87 -10.45
N SER A 79 4.80 1.20 -9.87
CA SER A 79 4.16 0.02 -10.48
C SER A 79 2.66 0.10 -10.26
N ALA A 80 1.92 0.13 -11.36
CA ALA A 80 0.47 0.21 -11.34
C ALA A 80 -0.16 -1.19 -11.30
N TYR A 81 0.16 -1.95 -10.27
CA TYR A 81 -0.34 -3.33 -10.13
C TYR A 81 -1.87 -3.39 -10.08
N SER A 82 -2.52 -2.31 -9.65
CA SER A 82 -3.99 -2.25 -9.59
C SER A 82 -4.66 -2.51 -10.93
N VAL A 83 -4.03 -2.09 -12.03
CA VAL A 83 -4.58 -2.25 -13.37
C VAL A 83 -4.73 -3.71 -13.73
N ASP A 84 -3.66 -4.48 -13.57
CA ASP A 84 -3.66 -5.90 -13.93
C ASP A 84 -4.46 -6.73 -12.92
N ILE A 85 -4.35 -6.42 -11.63
CA ILE A 85 -5.07 -7.13 -10.57
C ILE A 85 -6.58 -6.99 -10.73
N ALA A 86 -7.05 -5.83 -11.20
CA ALA A 86 -8.47 -5.58 -11.42
C ALA A 86 -9.07 -6.37 -12.59
N GLN A 87 -8.26 -7.04 -13.41
CA GLN A 87 -8.74 -7.76 -14.59
C GLN A 87 -9.58 -8.99 -14.25
N SER A 88 -9.44 -9.56 -13.07
CA SER A 88 -10.25 -10.69 -12.66
C SER A 88 -10.68 -10.55 -11.20
N TYR A 89 -11.86 -11.10 -10.90
CA TYR A 89 -12.39 -11.12 -9.54
C TYR A 89 -11.48 -11.90 -8.59
N GLY A 90 -10.95 -13.04 -9.07
CA GLY A 90 -10.05 -13.86 -8.26
C GLY A 90 -8.76 -13.16 -7.90
N SER A 91 -8.14 -12.47 -8.85
CA SER A 91 -6.93 -11.68 -8.57
C SER A 91 -7.23 -10.56 -7.58
N PHE A 92 -8.32 -9.83 -7.79
CA PHE A 92 -8.70 -8.72 -6.92
C PHE A 92 -8.96 -9.18 -5.48
N THR A 93 -9.78 -10.21 -5.29
CA THR A 93 -10.14 -10.67 -3.95
C THR A 93 -8.95 -11.26 -3.19
N ASN A 94 -8.09 -11.99 -3.88
CA ASN A 94 -6.89 -12.56 -3.25
C ASN A 94 -5.83 -11.49 -2.97
N ALA A 95 -5.67 -10.50 -3.84
CA ALA A 95 -4.79 -9.36 -3.56
C ALA A 95 -5.28 -8.56 -2.36
N LYS A 96 -6.60 -8.40 -2.23
CA LYS A 96 -7.19 -7.72 -1.08
C LYS A 96 -6.88 -8.46 0.23
N LEU A 97 -6.95 -9.78 0.21
CA LEU A 97 -6.56 -10.61 1.36
C LEU A 97 -5.10 -10.38 1.74
N ILE A 98 -4.21 -10.30 0.75
CA ILE A 98 -2.78 -10.07 0.96
C ILE A 98 -2.54 -8.71 1.64
N VAL A 99 -3.13 -7.63 1.12
CA VAL A 99 -2.90 -6.30 1.69
C VAL A 99 -3.56 -6.14 3.06
N GLU A 100 -4.67 -6.82 3.32
CA GLU A 100 -5.28 -6.83 4.65
C GLU A 100 -4.36 -7.51 5.67
N ALA A 101 -3.76 -8.64 5.30
CA ALA A 101 -2.79 -9.33 6.16
C ALA A 101 -1.57 -8.44 6.40
N ALA A 102 -1.04 -7.80 5.35
CA ALA A 102 0.09 -6.89 5.48
C ALA A 102 -0.24 -5.72 6.42
N GLN A 103 -1.45 -5.16 6.30
CA GLN A 103 -1.88 -4.07 7.17
C GLN A 103 -1.91 -4.49 8.64
N ARG A 104 -2.52 -5.64 8.92
CA ARG A 104 -2.65 -6.13 10.29
C ARG A 104 -1.32 -6.43 10.94
N ILE A 105 -0.42 -7.07 10.19
CA ILE A 105 0.86 -7.49 10.76
C ILE A 105 1.81 -6.33 10.97
N THR A 106 1.71 -5.26 10.17
CA THR A 106 2.59 -4.10 10.29
C THR A 106 2.04 -3.00 11.18
N GLU A 107 0.76 -3.10 11.58
CA GLU A 107 0.16 -2.11 12.46
C GLU A 107 0.84 -2.12 13.82
N GLY A 108 1.26 -0.96 14.28
CA GLY A 108 1.89 -0.81 15.58
C GLY A 108 3.33 -1.28 15.67
N GLN A 109 3.93 -1.74 14.57
CA GLN A 109 5.36 -2.07 14.58
C GLN A 109 6.18 -0.81 14.74
N GLU A 110 7.16 -0.85 15.64
CA GLU A 110 8.02 0.30 15.90
C GLU A 110 9.05 0.52 14.80
N LEU A 111 9.53 -0.58 14.21
CA LEU A 111 10.55 -0.54 13.17
C LEU A 111 10.03 -1.17 11.89
N PRO A 112 10.38 -0.60 10.72
CA PRO A 112 10.02 -1.21 9.45
C PRO A 112 10.73 -2.54 9.26
N SER A 113 10.08 -3.45 8.52
CA SER A 113 10.64 -4.75 8.18
C SER A 113 10.90 -4.82 6.68
N PRO A 114 12.18 -4.79 6.26
CA PRO A 114 12.51 -4.96 4.84
C PRO A 114 12.00 -6.29 4.27
N GLU A 115 11.99 -7.34 5.08
CA GLU A 115 11.50 -8.65 4.66
C GLU A 115 10.01 -8.63 4.35
N GLN A 116 9.21 -7.98 5.20
CA GLN A 116 7.77 -7.86 4.99
C GLN A 116 7.46 -7.01 3.76
N PHE A 117 8.20 -5.92 3.56
CA PHE A 117 8.03 -5.09 2.37
C PHE A 117 8.36 -5.87 1.09
N ALA A 118 9.47 -6.59 1.07
CA ALA A 118 9.89 -7.39 -0.07
C ALA A 118 8.90 -8.52 -0.36
N LEU A 119 8.38 -9.15 0.68
CA LEU A 119 7.40 -10.23 0.54
C LEU A 119 6.11 -9.71 -0.08
N LEU A 120 5.62 -8.57 0.39
CA LEU A 120 4.42 -7.93 -0.19
C LEU A 120 4.65 -7.56 -1.65
N HIS A 121 5.81 -6.99 -1.96
CA HIS A 121 6.16 -6.62 -3.33
C HIS A 121 6.13 -7.84 -4.25
N GLY A 122 6.78 -8.93 -3.84
CA GLY A 122 6.79 -10.16 -4.62
C GLY A 122 5.39 -10.73 -4.85
N ALA A 123 4.54 -10.70 -3.83
CA ALA A 123 3.18 -11.23 -3.93
C ALA A 123 2.31 -10.40 -4.88
N LEU A 124 2.35 -9.08 -4.78
CA LEU A 124 1.55 -8.22 -5.65
C LEU A 124 2.05 -8.25 -7.09
N HIS A 125 3.37 -8.33 -7.28
CA HIS A 125 3.95 -8.51 -8.61
C HIS A 125 3.49 -9.82 -9.25
N ALA A 126 3.54 -10.93 -8.50
CA ALA A 126 3.09 -12.23 -8.97
C ALA A 126 1.59 -12.23 -9.30
N MET A 127 0.79 -11.58 -8.46
CA MET A 127 -0.65 -11.44 -8.69
C MET A 127 -0.93 -10.69 -9.99
N ALA A 128 -0.23 -9.57 -10.20
CA ALA A 128 -0.40 -8.74 -11.38
C ALA A 128 0.07 -9.45 -12.66
N SER A 129 1.11 -10.28 -12.59
CA SER A 129 1.63 -11.00 -13.76
C SER A 129 0.68 -12.09 -14.27
N GLY A 130 -0.20 -12.61 -13.40
CA GLY A 130 -1.22 -13.58 -13.81
C GLY A 130 -0.69 -14.94 -14.20
N THR A 131 0.57 -15.26 -13.88
CA THR A 131 1.20 -16.53 -14.27
C THR A 131 0.86 -17.70 -13.35
N LYS A 132 0.34 -17.42 -12.16
CA LYS A 132 -0.03 -18.42 -11.16
C LYS A 132 -1.48 -18.19 -10.71
N PRO A 133 -2.16 -19.24 -10.24
CA PRO A 133 -3.51 -19.06 -9.69
C PRO A 133 -3.51 -18.07 -8.52
N PRO A 134 -4.46 -17.13 -8.49
CA PRO A 134 -4.50 -16.12 -7.43
C PRO A 134 -4.54 -16.69 -6.01
N ALA A 135 -5.29 -17.77 -5.78
CA ALA A 135 -5.36 -18.40 -4.46
C ALA A 135 -4.01 -18.97 -4.02
N LEU A 136 -3.23 -19.48 -4.97
CA LEU A 136 -1.89 -20.01 -4.68
C LEU A 136 -0.93 -18.87 -4.28
N VAL A 137 -1.00 -17.75 -4.98
CA VAL A 137 -0.17 -16.57 -4.64
C VAL A 137 -0.49 -16.10 -3.23
N ALA A 138 -1.79 -15.99 -2.88
CA ALA A 138 -2.21 -15.56 -1.55
C ALA A 138 -1.76 -16.56 -0.48
N ALA A 139 -1.96 -17.85 -0.69
CA ALA A 139 -1.54 -18.88 0.26
C ALA A 139 -0.02 -18.88 0.48
N SER A 140 0.75 -18.76 -0.59
CA SER A 140 2.21 -18.68 -0.51
C SER A 140 2.65 -17.46 0.31
N TYR A 141 2.03 -16.30 0.07
CA TYR A 141 2.32 -15.09 0.82
C TYR A 141 2.05 -15.28 2.31
N LEU A 142 0.88 -15.82 2.66
CA LEU A 142 0.49 -16.00 4.08
C LEU A 142 1.42 -16.97 4.80
N LEU A 143 1.83 -18.06 4.15
CA LEU A 143 2.76 -19.01 4.75
C LEU A 143 4.14 -18.40 4.97
N ARG A 144 4.63 -17.64 4.01
CA ARG A 144 5.93 -16.95 4.14
C ARG A 144 5.87 -15.86 5.19
N LEU A 145 4.75 -15.13 5.27
CA LEU A 145 4.56 -14.12 6.29
C LEU A 145 4.60 -14.76 7.69
N ALA A 146 3.92 -15.89 7.87
CA ALA A 146 3.95 -16.62 9.13
C ALA A 146 5.38 -17.04 9.51
N THR A 147 6.17 -17.47 8.53
CA THR A 147 7.57 -17.83 8.76
C THR A 147 8.40 -16.64 9.23
N ILE A 148 8.23 -15.48 8.61
CA ILE A 148 8.92 -14.25 9.01
C ILE A 148 8.55 -13.86 10.43
N GLU A 149 7.27 -14.02 10.80
CA GLU A 149 6.79 -13.67 12.15
C GLU A 149 7.07 -14.74 13.20
N GLY A 150 7.67 -15.84 12.82
CA GLY A 150 8.06 -16.89 13.77
C GLY A 150 6.92 -17.81 14.23
N TRP A 151 5.88 -17.93 13.42
CA TRP A 151 4.73 -18.80 13.78
C TRP A 151 4.89 -20.22 13.28
#